data_8774dca0717f357504947944d476d49e
#
_entry.id   8774dca0717f357504947944d476d49e
#
_cell.length_a   1.000
_cell.length_b   1.000
_cell.length_c   1.000
_cell.angle_alpha   90.00
_cell.angle_beta   90.00
_cell.angle_gamma   90.00
#
_symmetry.space_group_name_H-M   'P 1'
#
loop_
_entity.id
_entity.type
_entity.pdbx_description
1 polymer ?
#
loop_
_entity_poly.entity_id
_entity_poly.type
_entity_poly.pdbx_seq_one_letter_code
_entity_poly.pdbx_strand_id
1 'polypeptide(L)'
;NERLVSYNVEMTEVTGGTFWKAYTPGQIAGTEPFVIKGGFRGNGTASTDLMQYYDPIDLYDEKLRKLTKEIGPAWVRVSGTWSTKTYYDFDGHTKGVIPEGYNAILTREQWIGVLDFCKAMGAKLLISVADCEGLHHADEPWNPSQAQQIFALSKEYGKAIDAAEFVNEPNMLAMSGCPKGYTPAQYVRDQDLFIRWLHENYPECPYVGPCSTEGVIQKKEKTAQGGGVGDILPQCSTDDLMNGAQEKLDIYSYHYYNGVSERLASLMPYAHWDAEKAHTEAYLAVAANMAKFHAEKRDIYCPGGEMWVTESGDAGG
;
A
#
# COMPACT_ATOMS: atom_id res chain seq x y z
N ASN A 1 8.25 -4.49 -22.16
CA ASN A 1 7.05 -4.41 -21.32
C ASN A 1 6.32 -3.11 -21.65
N GLU A 2 5.07 -3.20 -22.10
CA GLU A 2 4.26 -2.03 -22.49
C GLU A 2 3.73 -1.23 -21.30
N ARG A 3 3.82 -1.76 -20.08
CA ARG A 3 3.25 -1.18 -18.85
C ARG A 3 4.33 -0.98 -17.79
N LEU A 4 5.34 -0.15 -18.12
CA LEU A 4 6.40 0.21 -17.18
C LEU A 4 5.97 1.29 -16.18
N VAL A 5 4.97 2.11 -16.55
CA VAL A 5 4.43 3.15 -15.68
C VAL A 5 3.21 2.63 -14.95
N SER A 6 3.07 2.99 -13.69
CA SER A 6 1.91 2.67 -12.88
C SER A 6 1.55 3.85 -11.96
N TYR A 7 0.33 3.82 -11.47
CA TYR A 7 -0.17 4.81 -10.52
C TYR A 7 -0.58 4.10 -9.24
N ASN A 8 -0.10 4.60 -8.11
CA ASN A 8 -0.68 4.29 -6.83
C ASN A 8 -1.80 5.30 -6.52
N VAL A 9 -2.93 4.78 -6.11
CA VAL A 9 -4.07 5.52 -5.59
C VAL A 9 -4.36 4.94 -4.21
N GLU A 10 -4.17 5.73 -3.18
CA GLU A 10 -4.54 5.31 -1.83
C GLU A 10 -6.06 5.13 -1.75
N MET A 11 -6.51 4.09 -1.05
CA MET A 11 -7.95 3.85 -0.89
C MET A 11 -8.66 5.08 -0.29
N THR A 12 -8.01 5.81 0.59
CA THR A 12 -8.55 7.05 1.17
C THR A 12 -8.74 8.18 0.14
N GLU A 13 -8.02 8.16 -0.98
CA GLU A 13 -8.27 9.10 -2.08
C GLU A 13 -9.57 8.73 -2.82
N VAL A 14 -9.91 7.46 -2.90
CA VAL A 14 -11.17 6.99 -3.50
C VAL A 14 -12.35 7.21 -2.57
N THR A 15 -12.21 6.91 -1.30
CA THR A 15 -13.30 7.02 -0.31
C THR A 15 -13.48 8.43 0.23
N GLY A 16 -12.47 9.27 0.10
CA GLY A 16 -12.31 10.45 0.94
C GLY A 16 -11.81 10.07 2.33
N GLY A 17 -11.19 11.01 3.02
CA GLY A 17 -10.69 10.76 4.37
C GLY A 17 -9.46 11.57 4.72
N THR A 18 -8.84 11.21 5.82
CA THR A 18 -7.66 11.88 6.36
C THR A 18 -6.40 11.28 5.77
N PHE A 19 -5.60 12.12 5.11
CA PHE A 19 -4.34 11.72 4.48
C PHE A 19 -3.26 12.79 4.72
N TRP A 20 -2.07 12.60 4.17
CA TRP A 20 -0.94 13.50 4.34
C TRP A 20 -1.28 14.93 3.95
N LYS A 21 -1.03 15.86 4.86
CA LYS A 21 -1.28 17.29 4.63
C LYS A 21 -0.39 17.82 3.51
N ALA A 22 -0.97 18.57 2.58
CA ALA A 22 -0.20 19.24 1.55
C ALA A 22 0.83 20.21 2.15
N TYR A 23 1.98 20.35 1.49
CA TYR A 23 2.96 21.35 1.87
C TYR A 23 2.45 22.75 1.57
N THR A 24 2.74 23.69 2.45
CA THR A 24 2.48 25.11 2.20
C THR A 24 3.45 25.66 1.13
N PRO A 25 3.10 26.75 0.44
CA PRO A 25 4.04 27.41 -0.46
C PRO A 25 5.36 27.82 0.23
N GLY A 26 5.31 28.21 1.51
CA GLY A 26 6.49 28.54 2.31
C GLY A 26 7.39 27.34 2.60
N GLN A 27 6.78 26.17 2.88
CA GLN A 27 7.52 24.91 3.05
C GLN A 27 8.18 24.47 1.73
N ILE A 28 7.47 24.56 0.62
CA ILE A 28 8.02 24.25 -0.71
C ILE A 28 9.17 25.19 -1.06
N ALA A 29 9.06 26.48 -0.73
CA ALA A 29 10.10 27.47 -0.97
C ALA A 29 11.26 27.43 0.06
N GLY A 30 11.19 26.58 1.08
CA GLY A 30 12.19 26.51 2.16
C GLY A 30 12.18 27.71 3.11
N THR A 31 11.14 28.55 3.08
CA THR A 31 11.00 29.74 3.93
C THR A 31 10.18 29.50 5.20
N GLU A 32 9.52 28.35 5.30
CA GLU A 32 8.76 27.92 6.45
C GLU A 32 9.23 26.53 6.89
N PRO A 33 9.56 26.33 8.19
CA PRO A 33 10.02 25.03 8.68
C PRO A 33 8.87 24.02 8.77
N PHE A 34 9.22 22.74 8.68
CA PHE A 34 8.32 21.64 9.04
C PHE A 34 8.34 21.48 10.56
N VAL A 35 7.19 21.73 11.20
CA VAL A 35 7.06 21.62 12.66
C VAL A 35 6.06 20.55 13.00
N ILE A 36 6.52 19.49 13.66
CA ILE A 36 5.67 18.40 14.17
C ILE A 36 5.47 18.63 15.67
N LYS A 37 4.30 19.08 16.07
CA LYS A 37 3.99 19.38 17.48
C LYS A 37 3.63 18.16 18.32
N GLY A 38 3.23 17.06 17.73
CA GLY A 38 2.70 15.89 18.44
C GLY A 38 3.46 14.58 18.29
N GLY A 39 4.47 14.51 17.41
CA GLY A 39 5.20 13.28 17.11
C GLY A 39 4.29 12.15 16.54
N PHE A 40 4.91 11.01 16.24
CA PHE A 40 4.16 9.78 16.02
C PHE A 40 3.69 9.23 17.37
N ARG A 41 2.39 9.01 17.54
CA ARG A 41 1.89 8.29 18.72
C ARG A 41 2.15 6.81 18.53
N GLY A 42 2.46 6.09 19.61
CA GLY A 42 2.82 4.67 19.59
C GLY A 42 1.75 3.69 19.10
N ASN A 43 0.58 4.20 18.68
CA ASN A 43 -0.50 3.43 18.04
C ASN A 43 -0.54 3.61 16.52
N GLY A 44 0.51 4.17 15.91
CA GLY A 44 0.58 4.37 14.47
C GLY A 44 -0.26 5.53 13.92
N THR A 45 -0.94 6.31 14.77
CA THR A 45 -1.62 7.53 14.32
C THR A 45 -0.61 8.65 14.19
N ALA A 46 -0.45 9.15 12.97
CA ALA A 46 0.30 10.39 12.73
C ALA A 46 -0.33 11.55 13.49
N SER A 47 0.50 12.49 13.93
CA SER A 47 0.03 13.73 14.56
C SER A 47 -0.98 14.43 13.64
N THR A 48 -2.00 15.05 14.23
CA THR A 48 -2.97 15.89 13.50
C THR A 48 -2.31 17.01 12.70
N ASP A 49 -1.08 17.39 13.03
CA ASP A 49 -0.29 18.38 12.28
C ASP A 49 0.19 17.86 10.93
N LEU A 50 0.25 16.53 10.73
CA LEU A 50 0.73 15.88 9.51
C LEU A 50 -0.39 15.47 8.57
N MET A 51 -1.63 15.50 9.04
CA MET A 51 -2.80 14.98 8.33
C MET A 51 -3.84 16.06 8.09
N GLN A 52 -4.57 15.93 6.99
CA GLN A 52 -5.79 16.71 6.72
C GLN A 52 -6.83 15.85 6.04
N TYR A 53 -8.09 16.29 6.09
CA TYR A 53 -9.17 15.65 5.36
C TYR A 53 -9.16 16.09 3.89
N TYR A 54 -9.43 15.12 3.00
CA TYR A 54 -9.66 15.33 1.58
C TYR A 54 -10.98 14.73 1.16
N ASP A 55 -11.67 15.40 0.26
CA ASP A 55 -12.82 14.83 -0.44
C ASP A 55 -12.36 13.71 -1.40
N PRO A 56 -13.25 12.77 -1.76
CA PRO A 56 -12.94 11.76 -2.77
C PRO A 56 -12.44 12.38 -4.08
N ILE A 57 -11.45 11.76 -4.69
CA ILE A 57 -10.93 12.19 -6.00
C ILE A 57 -11.99 12.05 -7.08
N ASP A 58 -12.13 13.05 -7.95
CA ASP A 58 -12.97 12.97 -9.14
C ASP A 58 -12.26 12.19 -10.26
N LEU A 59 -12.54 10.89 -10.34
CA LEU A 59 -12.00 10.00 -11.38
C LEU A 59 -12.65 10.22 -12.76
N TYR A 60 -13.64 11.11 -12.87
CA TYR A 60 -14.24 11.53 -14.13
C TYR A 60 -13.68 12.87 -14.65
N ASP A 61 -12.82 13.55 -13.88
CA ASP A 61 -12.17 14.78 -14.31
C ASP A 61 -11.47 14.60 -15.68
N GLU A 62 -11.87 15.43 -16.66
CA GLU A 62 -11.38 15.31 -18.04
C GLU A 62 -9.90 15.59 -18.17
N LYS A 63 -9.37 16.52 -17.36
CA LYS A 63 -7.95 16.86 -17.38
C LYS A 63 -7.11 15.73 -16.81
N LEU A 64 -7.55 15.14 -15.69
CA LEU A 64 -6.90 13.97 -15.09
C LEU A 64 -6.84 12.84 -16.11
N ARG A 65 -7.98 12.48 -16.71
CA ARG A 65 -8.08 11.42 -17.72
C ARG A 65 -7.21 11.68 -18.95
N LYS A 66 -7.18 12.93 -19.42
CA LYS A 66 -6.33 13.32 -20.55
C LYS A 66 -4.85 13.12 -20.22
N LEU A 67 -4.37 13.67 -19.11
CA LEU A 67 -2.97 13.57 -18.69
C LEU A 67 -2.55 12.11 -18.46
N THR A 68 -3.41 11.30 -17.84
CA THR A 68 -3.15 9.87 -17.63
C THR A 68 -3.02 9.11 -18.95
N LYS A 69 -3.88 9.41 -19.95
CA LYS A 69 -3.76 8.82 -21.29
C LYS A 69 -2.46 9.17 -22.00
N GLU A 70 -1.96 10.38 -21.81
CA GLU A 70 -0.71 10.83 -22.44
C GLU A 70 0.52 10.07 -21.91
N ILE A 71 0.47 9.56 -20.68
CA ILE A 71 1.56 8.73 -20.11
C ILE A 71 1.54 7.31 -20.68
N GLY A 72 0.40 6.85 -21.20
CA GLY A 72 0.25 5.55 -21.86
C GLY A 72 -0.35 4.45 -20.99
N PRO A 73 -0.35 3.20 -21.49
CA PRO A 73 -0.91 2.07 -20.75
C PRO A 73 -0.19 1.88 -19.41
N ALA A 74 -0.95 1.70 -18.35
CA ALA A 74 -0.42 1.59 -16.99
C ALA A 74 -1.10 0.48 -16.19
N TRP A 75 -0.55 0.19 -15.02
CA TRP A 75 -1.28 -0.41 -13.90
C TRP A 75 -1.83 0.72 -13.03
N VAL A 76 -3.02 0.54 -12.51
CA VAL A 76 -3.59 1.35 -11.44
C VAL A 76 -3.64 0.45 -10.21
N ARG A 77 -2.92 0.81 -9.17
CA ARG A 77 -2.97 0.12 -7.88
C ARG A 77 -3.83 0.93 -6.92
N VAL A 78 -4.95 0.36 -6.48
CA VAL A 78 -5.80 0.93 -5.43
C VAL A 78 -5.60 0.12 -4.16
N SER A 79 -4.84 0.66 -3.23
CA SER A 79 -4.36 -0.03 -2.05
C SER A 79 -4.00 0.94 -0.92
N GLY A 80 -2.93 0.68 -0.18
CA GLY A 80 -2.44 1.46 0.93
C GLY A 80 -2.99 0.99 2.27
N THR A 81 -2.46 1.55 3.35
CA THR A 81 -2.83 1.20 4.72
C THR A 81 -4.32 1.38 5.01
N TRP A 82 -4.97 2.35 4.34
CA TRP A 82 -6.41 2.61 4.50
C TRP A 82 -7.27 1.53 3.86
N SER A 83 -6.79 0.84 2.83
CA SER A 83 -7.52 -0.26 2.18
C SER A 83 -7.83 -1.39 3.16
N THR A 84 -6.88 -1.72 4.02
CA THR A 84 -7.02 -2.79 5.03
C THR A 84 -8.21 -2.56 5.97
N LYS A 85 -8.60 -1.30 6.23
CA LYS A 85 -9.70 -0.91 7.13
C LYS A 85 -10.92 -0.32 6.41
N THR A 86 -11.08 -0.60 5.13
CA THR A 86 -12.20 -0.07 4.34
C THR A 86 -13.31 -1.11 4.23
N TYR A 87 -14.52 -0.74 4.62
CA TYR A 87 -15.73 -1.53 4.44
C TYR A 87 -16.34 -1.29 3.05
N TYR A 88 -16.70 -2.36 2.35
CA TYR A 88 -17.33 -2.25 1.02
C TYR A 88 -18.85 -2.29 1.17
N ASP A 89 -19.50 -1.12 1.06
CA ASP A 89 -20.95 -0.95 1.18
C ASP A 89 -21.60 -0.73 -0.19
N PHE A 90 -21.71 -1.80 -0.96
CA PHE A 90 -22.20 -1.71 -2.33
C PHE A 90 -23.73 -1.77 -2.46
N ASP A 91 -24.44 -2.07 -1.40
CA ASP A 91 -25.90 -2.05 -1.31
C ASP A 91 -26.45 -0.85 -0.51
N GLY A 92 -25.57 -0.04 0.11
CA GLY A 92 -25.92 1.16 0.85
C GLY A 92 -26.58 0.91 2.20
N HIS A 93 -26.49 -0.30 2.74
CA HIS A 93 -27.18 -0.68 3.97
C HIS A 93 -26.63 0.04 5.21
N THR A 94 -25.36 0.47 5.20
CA THR A 94 -24.74 1.21 6.32
C THR A 94 -25.30 2.62 6.47
N LYS A 95 -25.92 3.17 5.41
CA LYS A 95 -26.41 4.57 5.34
C LYS A 95 -25.32 5.60 5.69
N GLY A 96 -24.06 5.29 5.34
CA GLY A 96 -22.89 6.13 5.61
C GLY A 96 -22.34 6.02 7.04
N VAL A 97 -22.85 5.11 7.85
CA VAL A 97 -22.30 4.84 9.19
C VAL A 97 -21.21 3.80 9.08
N ILE A 98 -19.98 4.17 9.40
CA ILE A 98 -18.82 3.26 9.35
C ILE A 98 -19.03 2.14 10.37
N PRO A 99 -19.02 0.85 9.95
CA PRO A 99 -19.13 -0.28 10.86
C PRO A 99 -17.95 -0.34 11.86
N GLU A 100 -18.22 -0.90 13.03
CA GLU A 100 -17.20 -1.07 14.06
C GLU A 100 -16.00 -1.87 13.53
N GLY A 101 -14.79 -1.43 13.91
CA GLY A 101 -13.53 -2.04 13.47
C GLY A 101 -13.05 -1.62 12.08
N TYR A 102 -13.84 -0.83 11.34
CA TYR A 102 -13.44 -0.19 10.08
C TYR A 102 -13.20 1.31 10.25
N ASN A 103 -12.53 1.93 9.29
CA ASN A 103 -12.21 3.37 9.32
C ASN A 103 -12.83 4.15 8.15
N ALA A 104 -13.29 3.47 7.12
CA ALA A 104 -13.88 4.08 5.92
C ALA A 104 -14.94 3.17 5.30
N ILE A 105 -15.74 3.75 4.42
CA ILE A 105 -16.69 3.05 3.58
C ILE A 105 -16.33 3.33 2.13
N LEU A 106 -16.23 2.27 1.32
CA LEU A 106 -16.19 2.35 -0.12
C LEU A 106 -17.59 2.08 -0.67
N THR A 107 -18.20 3.09 -1.29
CA THR A 107 -19.52 2.94 -1.90
C THR A 107 -19.45 2.29 -3.29
N ARG A 108 -20.58 1.79 -3.77
CA ARG A 108 -20.71 1.24 -5.12
C ARG A 108 -20.30 2.26 -6.19
N GLU A 109 -20.74 3.50 -6.03
CA GLU A 109 -20.47 4.59 -6.98
C GLU A 109 -18.98 4.92 -7.05
N GLN A 110 -18.31 4.99 -5.91
CA GLN A 110 -16.87 5.24 -5.83
C GLN A 110 -16.09 4.11 -6.52
N TRP A 111 -16.48 2.85 -6.28
CA TRP A 111 -15.81 1.73 -6.91
C TRP A 111 -16.06 1.67 -8.42
N ILE A 112 -17.27 1.94 -8.88
CA ILE A 112 -17.57 2.07 -10.31
C ILE A 112 -16.71 3.18 -10.94
N GLY A 113 -16.49 4.30 -10.25
CA GLY A 113 -15.58 5.35 -10.69
C GLY A 113 -14.15 4.85 -10.98
N VAL A 114 -13.61 3.99 -10.10
CA VAL A 114 -12.31 3.34 -10.30
C VAL A 114 -12.34 2.42 -11.54
N LEU A 115 -13.37 1.60 -11.67
CA LEU A 115 -13.50 0.68 -12.80
C LEU A 115 -13.62 1.42 -14.13
N ASP A 116 -14.42 2.50 -14.18
CA ASP A 116 -14.57 3.35 -15.36
C ASP A 116 -13.29 4.10 -15.71
N PHE A 117 -12.56 4.58 -14.71
CA PHE A 117 -11.25 5.17 -14.91
C PHE A 117 -10.29 4.16 -15.55
N CYS A 118 -10.19 2.95 -15.00
CA CYS A 118 -9.34 1.89 -15.57
C CYS A 118 -9.73 1.53 -17.00
N LYS A 119 -11.04 1.40 -17.29
CA LYS A 119 -11.54 1.16 -18.65
C LYS A 119 -11.14 2.29 -19.61
N ALA A 120 -11.39 3.53 -19.21
CA ALA A 120 -11.11 4.70 -20.03
C ALA A 120 -9.62 4.89 -20.33
N MET A 121 -8.75 4.47 -19.40
CA MET A 121 -7.28 4.53 -19.55
C MET A 121 -6.69 3.28 -20.21
N GLY A 122 -7.47 2.23 -20.44
CA GLY A 122 -6.93 0.92 -20.84
C GLY A 122 -5.99 0.33 -19.78
N ALA A 123 -6.20 0.69 -18.51
CA ALA A 123 -5.35 0.28 -17.41
C ALA A 123 -5.70 -1.10 -16.87
N LYS A 124 -4.69 -1.80 -16.35
CA LYS A 124 -4.87 -2.95 -15.49
C LYS A 124 -5.04 -2.51 -14.05
N LEU A 125 -5.81 -3.27 -13.26
CA LEU A 125 -6.17 -2.95 -11.89
C LEU A 125 -5.55 -3.94 -10.92
N LEU A 126 -4.76 -3.44 -9.97
CA LEU A 126 -4.22 -4.15 -8.82
C LEU A 126 -4.86 -3.60 -7.56
N ILE A 127 -5.31 -4.45 -6.65
CA ILE A 127 -5.89 -4.03 -5.36
C ILE A 127 -5.31 -4.82 -4.20
N SER A 128 -5.38 -4.25 -2.99
CA SER A 128 -5.37 -5.03 -1.74
C SER A 128 -6.77 -5.11 -1.15
N VAL A 129 -6.99 -6.04 -0.23
CA VAL A 129 -8.30 -6.30 0.37
C VAL A 129 -8.36 -5.90 1.84
N ALA A 130 -9.56 -5.84 2.40
CA ALA A 130 -9.76 -5.58 3.82
C ALA A 130 -9.30 -6.77 4.67
N ASP A 131 -8.55 -6.46 5.73
CA ASP A 131 -8.10 -7.40 6.77
C ASP A 131 -7.90 -6.67 8.10
N CYS A 132 -8.98 -6.44 8.82
CA CYS A 132 -8.98 -5.63 10.04
C CYS A 132 -9.91 -6.20 11.11
N GLU A 133 -9.87 -5.61 12.30
CA GLU A 133 -10.68 -5.99 13.45
C GLU A 133 -12.19 -6.05 13.16
N GLY A 134 -12.68 -5.27 12.21
CA GLY A 134 -14.07 -5.29 11.77
C GLY A 134 -14.42 -6.48 10.88
N LEU A 135 -13.44 -7.14 10.28
CA LEU A 135 -13.65 -8.32 9.45
C LEU A 135 -13.54 -9.61 10.28
N HIS A 136 -12.54 -9.72 11.12
CA HIS A 136 -12.31 -10.85 12.04
C HIS A 136 -11.34 -10.46 13.15
N HIS A 137 -11.32 -11.19 14.23
CA HIS A 137 -10.30 -11.04 15.28
C HIS A 137 -9.03 -11.84 14.95
N ALA A 138 -7.90 -11.48 15.58
CA ALA A 138 -6.61 -12.09 15.27
C ALA A 138 -6.56 -13.64 15.47
N ASP A 139 -7.31 -14.18 16.40
CA ASP A 139 -7.42 -15.62 16.67
C ASP A 139 -8.40 -16.35 15.72
N GLU A 140 -9.20 -15.62 14.98
CA GLU A 140 -10.09 -16.15 13.96
C GLU A 140 -9.40 -16.14 12.57
N PRO A 141 -9.74 -17.08 11.68
CA PRO A 141 -9.22 -17.04 10.32
C PRO A 141 -9.87 -15.90 9.51
N TRP A 142 -9.09 -15.33 8.57
CA TRP A 142 -9.64 -14.43 7.57
C TRP A 142 -10.84 -15.04 6.83
N ASN A 143 -11.82 -14.22 6.49
CA ASN A 143 -12.97 -14.64 5.71
C ASN A 143 -13.16 -13.76 4.45
N PRO A 144 -13.70 -14.31 3.35
CA PRO A 144 -13.76 -13.64 2.06
C PRO A 144 -14.92 -12.65 1.91
N SER A 145 -15.71 -12.39 2.94
CA SER A 145 -16.98 -11.65 2.79
C SER A 145 -16.84 -10.29 2.14
N GLN A 146 -15.80 -9.52 2.48
CA GLN A 146 -15.53 -8.22 1.86
C GLN A 146 -14.87 -8.40 0.49
N ALA A 147 -13.85 -9.23 0.38
CA ALA A 147 -13.18 -9.50 -0.90
C ALA A 147 -14.17 -9.99 -1.96
N GLN A 148 -15.07 -10.88 -1.61
CA GLN A 148 -16.08 -11.40 -2.53
C GLN A 148 -16.95 -10.29 -3.13
N GLN A 149 -17.31 -9.26 -2.35
CA GLN A 149 -18.15 -8.15 -2.85
C GLN A 149 -17.41 -7.33 -3.93
N ILE A 150 -16.16 -6.93 -3.67
CA ILE A 150 -15.42 -6.08 -4.60
C ILE A 150 -15.04 -6.84 -5.87
N PHE A 151 -14.68 -8.11 -5.78
CA PHE A 151 -14.39 -8.95 -6.94
C PHE A 151 -15.65 -9.25 -7.76
N ALA A 152 -16.78 -9.57 -7.11
CA ALA A 152 -18.04 -9.84 -7.79
C ALA A 152 -18.55 -8.61 -8.56
N LEU A 153 -18.58 -7.44 -7.90
CA LEU A 153 -18.98 -6.20 -8.55
C LEU A 153 -18.08 -5.85 -9.75
N SER A 154 -16.77 -5.99 -9.59
CA SER A 154 -15.80 -5.70 -10.67
C SER A 154 -16.03 -6.59 -11.88
N LYS A 155 -16.25 -7.88 -11.67
CA LYS A 155 -16.54 -8.86 -12.73
C LYS A 155 -17.88 -8.57 -13.39
N GLU A 156 -18.94 -8.33 -12.62
CA GLU A 156 -20.29 -8.00 -13.10
C GLU A 156 -20.28 -6.72 -13.93
N TYR A 157 -19.54 -5.70 -13.50
CA TYR A 157 -19.41 -4.43 -14.20
C TYR A 157 -18.59 -4.51 -15.50
N GLY A 158 -17.94 -5.64 -15.75
CA GLY A 158 -17.13 -5.86 -16.95
C GLY A 158 -15.76 -5.20 -16.92
N LYS A 159 -15.21 -5.03 -15.72
CA LYS A 159 -13.79 -4.70 -15.48
C LYS A 159 -13.30 -5.52 -14.29
N ALA A 160 -12.84 -6.73 -14.59
CA ALA A 160 -12.26 -7.61 -13.58
C ALA A 160 -11.00 -6.97 -12.96
N ILE A 161 -10.70 -7.37 -11.73
CA ILE A 161 -9.42 -7.10 -11.07
C ILE A 161 -8.37 -7.95 -11.76
N ASP A 162 -7.27 -7.33 -12.18
CA ASP A 162 -6.22 -7.98 -12.98
C ASP A 162 -5.13 -8.63 -12.13
N ALA A 163 -4.95 -8.19 -10.88
CA ALA A 163 -4.06 -8.78 -9.89
C ALA A 163 -4.50 -8.36 -8.48
N ALA A 164 -4.14 -9.13 -7.46
CA ALA A 164 -4.51 -8.83 -6.09
C ALA A 164 -3.37 -9.05 -5.09
N GLU A 165 -3.28 -8.15 -4.12
CA GLU A 165 -2.48 -8.23 -2.91
C GLU A 165 -3.39 -8.59 -1.72
N PHE A 166 -2.83 -9.16 -0.66
CA PHE A 166 -3.59 -9.39 0.57
C PHE A 166 -3.63 -8.12 1.43
N VAL A 167 -2.54 -7.76 2.07
CA VAL A 167 -2.41 -6.60 2.95
C VAL A 167 -1.29 -5.69 2.47
N ASN A 168 -1.52 -4.37 2.51
CA ASN A 168 -0.47 -3.39 2.24
C ASN A 168 0.56 -3.39 3.38
N GLU A 169 1.85 -3.50 3.04
CA GLU A 169 2.98 -3.38 3.97
C GLU A 169 2.87 -4.21 5.26
N PRO A 170 2.65 -5.52 5.16
CA PRO A 170 2.39 -6.36 6.32
C PRO A 170 3.57 -6.46 7.30
N ASN A 171 4.76 -6.00 6.93
CA ASN A 171 5.89 -5.89 7.88
C ASN A 171 5.53 -5.06 9.12
N MET A 172 4.59 -4.13 8.99
CA MET A 172 4.12 -3.22 10.03
C MET A 172 2.72 -3.59 10.54
N LEU A 173 2.44 -4.85 10.84
CA LEU A 173 1.11 -5.42 11.12
C LEU A 173 0.14 -4.47 11.85
N ALA A 174 0.57 -3.88 12.96
CA ALA A 174 -0.26 -2.97 13.75
C ALA A 174 -0.59 -1.66 13.02
N MET A 175 0.34 -1.14 12.20
CA MET A 175 0.15 0.08 11.42
C MET A 175 -0.57 -0.17 10.11
N SER A 176 -0.37 -1.35 9.52
CA SER A 176 -1.03 -1.76 8.28
C SER A 176 -2.54 -1.97 8.44
N GLY A 177 -3.04 -1.87 9.67
CA GLY A 177 -4.47 -1.93 9.95
C GLY A 177 -5.01 -3.30 10.27
N CYS A 178 -4.16 -4.30 10.33
CA CYS A 178 -4.51 -5.68 10.69
C CYS A 178 -5.19 -5.77 12.08
N PRO A 179 -5.87 -6.89 12.37
CA PRO A 179 -6.52 -7.11 13.66
C PRO A 179 -5.58 -6.88 14.85
N LYS A 180 -6.13 -6.46 15.97
CA LYS A 180 -5.35 -6.18 17.19
C LYS A 180 -4.63 -7.42 17.69
N GLY A 181 -3.31 -7.30 17.89
CA GLY A 181 -2.48 -8.42 18.34
C GLY A 181 -2.10 -9.42 17.24
N TYR A 182 -2.35 -9.08 15.99
CA TYR A 182 -2.00 -9.91 14.85
C TYR A 182 -0.51 -10.18 14.76
N THR A 183 -0.15 -11.43 14.55
CA THR A 183 1.23 -11.90 14.50
C THR A 183 1.61 -12.32 13.08
N PRO A 184 2.91 -12.43 12.76
CA PRO A 184 3.34 -12.96 11.46
C PRO A 184 2.75 -14.34 11.14
N ALA A 185 2.63 -15.22 12.11
CA ALA A 185 2.05 -16.56 11.91
C ALA A 185 0.56 -16.51 11.53
N GLN A 186 -0.20 -15.55 12.09
CA GLN A 186 -1.60 -15.34 11.72
C GLN A 186 -1.70 -14.70 10.33
N TYR A 187 -0.82 -13.74 10.00
CA TYR A 187 -0.72 -13.21 8.66
C TYR A 187 -0.46 -14.30 7.61
N VAL A 188 0.50 -15.21 7.86
CA VAL A 188 0.80 -16.32 6.94
C VAL A 188 -0.41 -17.24 6.76
N ARG A 189 -1.09 -17.60 7.85
CA ARG A 189 -2.35 -18.38 7.80
C ARG A 189 -3.38 -17.73 6.87
N ASP A 190 -3.59 -16.45 7.06
CA ASP A 190 -4.66 -15.71 6.38
C ASP A 190 -4.28 -15.33 4.94
N GLN A 191 -3.01 -15.08 4.68
CA GLN A 191 -2.48 -14.97 3.31
C GLN A 191 -2.72 -16.26 2.52
N ASP A 192 -2.42 -17.42 3.12
CA ASP A 192 -2.69 -18.73 2.48
C ASP A 192 -4.19 -18.94 2.20
N LEU A 193 -5.06 -18.52 3.12
CA LEU A 193 -6.53 -18.57 2.91
C LEU A 193 -6.97 -17.66 1.77
N PHE A 194 -6.43 -16.45 1.70
CA PHE A 194 -6.72 -15.51 0.62
C PHE A 194 -6.24 -16.02 -0.73
N ILE A 195 -5.01 -16.51 -0.84
CA ILE A 195 -4.45 -17.06 -2.09
C ILE A 195 -5.31 -18.22 -2.59
N ARG A 196 -5.66 -19.15 -1.71
CA ARG A 196 -6.51 -20.28 -2.08
C ARG A 196 -7.88 -19.84 -2.56
N TRP A 197 -8.53 -18.95 -1.81
CA TRP A 197 -9.83 -18.38 -2.21
C TRP A 197 -9.73 -17.66 -3.56
N LEU A 198 -8.67 -16.88 -3.79
CA LEU A 198 -8.44 -16.15 -5.04
C LEU A 198 -8.32 -17.12 -6.21
N HIS A 199 -7.47 -18.13 -6.12
CA HIS A 199 -7.25 -19.10 -7.19
C HIS A 199 -8.50 -19.97 -7.48
N GLU A 200 -9.28 -20.31 -6.46
CA GLU A 200 -10.52 -21.07 -6.61
C GLU A 200 -11.63 -20.28 -7.31
N ASN A 201 -11.75 -18.99 -7.05
CA ASN A 201 -12.85 -18.16 -7.52
C ASN A 201 -12.50 -17.25 -8.71
N TYR A 202 -11.23 -16.85 -8.83
CA TYR A 202 -10.71 -15.92 -9.84
C TYR A 202 -9.35 -16.38 -10.38
N PRO A 203 -9.26 -17.55 -11.04
CA PRO A 203 -7.99 -18.18 -11.44
C PRO A 203 -7.15 -17.35 -12.41
N GLU A 204 -7.76 -16.38 -13.10
CA GLU A 204 -7.06 -15.45 -14.00
C GLU A 204 -6.42 -14.26 -13.28
N CYS A 205 -6.69 -14.10 -11.96
CA CYS A 205 -6.17 -13.01 -11.15
C CYS A 205 -4.98 -13.51 -10.32
N PRO A 206 -3.72 -13.19 -10.69
CA PRO A 206 -2.57 -13.61 -9.93
C PRO A 206 -2.52 -12.93 -8.57
N TYR A 207 -1.98 -13.64 -7.59
CA TYR A 207 -1.62 -13.11 -6.30
C TYR A 207 -0.26 -12.44 -6.35
N VAL A 208 -0.19 -11.20 -5.86
CA VAL A 208 1.02 -10.37 -5.79
C VAL A 208 1.38 -10.15 -4.32
N GLY A 209 2.53 -10.58 -3.88
CA GLY A 209 2.90 -10.47 -2.48
C GLY A 209 4.39 -10.71 -2.20
N PRO A 210 4.83 -10.48 -0.96
CA PRO A 210 4.06 -10.06 0.20
C PRO A 210 3.97 -8.53 0.39
N CYS A 211 4.28 -7.69 -0.59
CA CYS A 211 4.31 -6.22 -0.49
C CYS A 211 5.25 -5.73 0.62
N SER A 212 6.42 -6.37 0.69
CA SER A 212 7.37 -6.16 1.78
C SER A 212 8.02 -4.78 1.72
N THR A 213 8.09 -4.12 2.88
CA THR A 213 8.85 -2.88 3.08
C THR A 213 10.23 -3.12 3.68
N GLU A 214 10.64 -4.38 3.83
CA GLU A 214 11.94 -4.70 4.42
C GLU A 214 13.07 -4.14 3.56
N GLY A 215 14.05 -3.49 4.21
CA GLY A 215 15.21 -2.90 3.54
C GLY A 215 16.54 -3.43 4.04
N VAL A 216 17.56 -3.25 3.21
CA VAL A 216 18.93 -3.74 3.46
C VAL A 216 19.56 -3.15 4.74
N ILE A 217 19.05 -2.01 5.22
CA ILE A 217 19.76 -1.16 6.19
C ILE A 217 19.18 -1.25 7.61
N GLN A 218 18.11 -1.99 7.79
CA GLN A 218 17.37 -2.01 9.06
C GLN A 218 18.14 -2.60 10.25
N LYS A 219 19.26 -3.25 10.07
CA LYS A 219 19.88 -4.02 11.18
C LYS A 219 21.27 -3.60 11.68
N LYS A 220 22.04 -2.77 11.02
CA LYS A 220 23.45 -2.60 11.45
C LYS A 220 24.04 -1.21 11.51
N GLU A 221 23.59 -0.23 10.78
CA GLU A 221 24.21 1.11 10.82
C GLU A 221 23.14 2.20 10.73
N LYS A 222 22.96 2.93 11.81
CA LYS A 222 22.10 4.13 11.87
C LYS A 222 22.65 5.30 11.02
N THR A 223 23.52 5.00 10.13
CA THR A 223 24.15 5.97 9.25
C THR A 223 23.87 5.60 7.82
N ALA A 224 23.07 6.42 7.23
CA ALA A 224 22.83 6.47 5.81
C ALA A 224 21.93 5.38 5.20
N GLN A 225 20.82 5.82 4.69
CA GLN A 225 20.40 5.40 3.38
C GLN A 225 19.42 4.23 3.37
N GLY A 226 18.16 4.57 3.41
CA GLY A 226 17.07 3.62 3.33
C GLY A 226 16.60 3.12 4.70
N GLY A 227 16.78 3.90 5.73
CA GLY A 227 16.09 3.72 6.99
C GLY A 227 14.61 4.01 6.76
N GLY A 228 13.80 2.98 6.73
CA GLY A 228 12.37 3.13 6.67
C GLY A 228 11.78 3.43 8.05
N VAL A 229 10.47 3.57 8.09
CA VAL A 229 9.67 3.68 9.31
C VAL A 229 9.99 2.58 10.34
N GLY A 230 10.58 1.47 9.92
CA GLY A 230 11.00 0.34 10.75
C GLY A 230 12.00 0.61 11.86
N ASP A 231 12.75 1.68 11.74
CA ASP A 231 13.66 2.06 12.82
C ASP A 231 12.95 2.68 14.03
N ILE A 232 11.72 3.13 13.83
CA ILE A 232 10.87 3.75 14.87
C ILE A 232 9.79 2.78 15.35
N LEU A 233 9.39 1.82 14.51
CA LEU A 233 8.26 0.94 14.75
C LEU A 233 8.67 -0.52 14.61
N PRO A 234 8.13 -1.42 15.45
CA PRO A 234 8.37 -2.84 15.33
C PRO A 234 7.95 -3.35 13.94
N GLN A 235 8.89 -3.95 13.23
CA GLN A 235 8.64 -4.59 11.94
C GLN A 235 9.04 -6.06 12.00
N CYS A 236 8.28 -6.90 11.32
CA CYS A 236 8.68 -8.27 11.00
C CYS A 236 9.43 -8.29 9.65
N SER A 237 10.31 -9.28 9.49
CA SER A 237 11.05 -9.49 8.24
C SER A 237 10.17 -10.10 7.16
N THR A 238 10.62 -10.04 5.90
CA THR A 238 9.99 -10.80 4.81
C THR A 238 9.98 -12.31 5.11
N ASP A 239 11.03 -12.81 5.75
CA ASP A 239 11.09 -14.21 6.15
C ASP A 239 10.01 -14.56 7.17
N ASP A 240 9.72 -13.66 8.14
CA ASP A 240 8.63 -13.86 9.09
C ASP A 240 7.25 -13.91 8.40
N LEU A 241 7.06 -13.09 7.36
CA LEU A 241 5.83 -13.01 6.57
C LEU A 241 5.62 -14.23 5.65
N MET A 242 6.67 -14.99 5.39
CA MET A 242 6.63 -16.15 4.49
C MET A 242 6.91 -17.47 5.19
N ASN A 243 7.29 -17.42 6.49
CA ASN A 243 7.65 -18.60 7.24
C ASN A 243 6.44 -19.50 7.50
N GLY A 244 6.47 -20.69 6.90
CA GLY A 244 5.39 -21.68 7.02
C GLY A 244 4.26 -21.52 6.02
N ALA A 245 4.35 -20.58 5.06
CA ALA A 245 3.38 -20.46 3.97
C ALA A 245 3.25 -21.76 3.18
N GLN A 246 2.02 -22.16 2.92
CA GLN A 246 1.67 -23.37 2.17
C GLN A 246 1.32 -23.06 0.71
N GLU A 247 0.80 -21.87 0.47
CA GLU A 247 0.46 -21.40 -0.88
C GLU A 247 1.66 -20.64 -1.48
N LYS A 248 1.72 -20.61 -2.81
CA LYS A 248 2.80 -19.95 -3.54
C LYS A 248 2.38 -18.56 -4.01
N LEU A 249 3.33 -17.65 -4.00
CA LEU A 249 3.18 -16.37 -4.68
C LEU A 249 3.21 -16.60 -6.21
N ASP A 250 2.33 -15.95 -6.95
CA ASP A 250 2.43 -15.90 -8.42
C ASP A 250 3.46 -14.85 -8.84
N ILE A 251 3.49 -13.74 -8.12
CA ILE A 251 4.39 -12.60 -8.35
C ILE A 251 4.92 -12.14 -7.00
N TYR A 252 6.25 -12.01 -6.89
CA TYR A 252 6.87 -11.43 -5.71
C TYR A 252 6.80 -9.91 -5.77
N SER A 253 6.43 -9.25 -4.66
CA SER A 253 6.37 -7.79 -4.61
C SER A 253 7.01 -7.17 -3.38
N TYR A 254 7.50 -5.94 -3.55
CA TYR A 254 8.06 -5.12 -2.48
C TYR A 254 7.78 -3.65 -2.72
N HIS A 255 7.93 -2.86 -1.66
CA HIS A 255 7.86 -1.39 -1.70
C HIS A 255 9.25 -0.81 -1.53
N TYR A 256 9.47 0.34 -2.14
CA TYR A 256 10.75 1.00 -2.12
C TYR A 256 10.61 2.51 -2.11
N TYR A 257 11.28 3.14 -1.13
CA TYR A 257 11.47 4.58 -1.04
C TYR A 257 12.94 4.87 -0.78
N ASN A 258 13.51 5.86 -1.47
CA ASN A 258 14.92 6.23 -1.27
C ASN A 258 15.17 6.77 0.14
N GLY A 259 14.17 7.40 0.75
CA GLY A 259 14.27 7.96 2.08
C GLY A 259 12.92 8.47 2.59
N VAL A 260 12.98 9.44 3.47
CA VAL A 260 11.79 10.08 4.06
C VAL A 260 11.65 11.51 3.59
N SER A 261 10.39 11.99 3.56
CA SER A 261 10.04 13.35 3.18
C SER A 261 10.58 14.41 4.14
N GLU A 262 10.59 15.67 3.71
CA GLU A 262 10.99 16.81 4.53
C GLU A 262 10.21 16.90 5.85
N ARG A 263 8.94 16.51 5.87
CA ARG A 263 8.13 16.53 7.10
C ARG A 263 8.61 15.54 8.14
N LEU A 264 9.23 14.45 7.72
CA LEU A 264 9.77 13.43 8.61
C LEU A 264 11.28 13.59 8.88
N ALA A 265 11.96 14.54 8.25
CA ALA A 265 13.39 14.75 8.36
C ALA A 265 13.87 14.94 9.81
N SER A 266 13.09 15.65 10.64
CA SER A 266 13.42 15.85 12.05
C SER A 266 13.28 14.60 12.91
N LEU A 267 12.44 13.66 12.52
CA LEU A 267 12.23 12.37 13.22
C LEU A 267 13.21 11.31 12.76
N MET A 268 13.56 11.34 11.47
CA MET A 268 14.40 10.34 10.81
C MET A 268 15.54 11.02 10.01
N PRO A 269 16.42 11.81 10.66
CA PRO A 269 17.44 12.57 9.94
C PRO A 269 18.45 11.69 9.19
N TYR A 270 18.61 10.45 9.60
CA TYR A 270 19.48 9.46 8.95
C TYR A 270 18.90 8.93 7.64
N ALA A 271 17.57 8.98 7.48
CA ALA A 271 16.85 8.55 6.28
C ALA A 271 16.47 9.71 5.35
N HIS A 272 16.76 10.95 5.76
CA HIS A 272 16.50 12.14 4.97
C HIS A 272 17.69 12.46 4.05
N TRP A 273 17.37 12.74 2.79
CA TRP A 273 18.32 13.19 1.79
C TRP A 273 18.11 14.67 1.49
N ASP A 274 19.08 15.50 1.82
CA ASP A 274 19.12 16.88 1.32
C ASP A 274 19.47 16.91 -0.18
N ALA A 275 19.29 18.07 -0.80
CA ALA A 275 19.52 18.21 -2.24
C ALA A 275 20.97 17.87 -2.67
N GLU A 276 21.95 18.06 -1.80
CA GLU A 276 23.35 17.71 -2.08
C GLU A 276 23.55 16.19 -2.08
N LYS A 277 23.05 15.51 -1.05
CA LYS A 277 23.16 14.05 -0.92
C LYS A 277 22.37 13.30 -1.99
N ALA A 278 21.21 13.82 -2.41
CA ALA A 278 20.39 13.22 -3.46
C ALA A 278 21.07 13.15 -4.83
N HIS A 279 22.17 13.90 -5.03
CA HIS A 279 22.97 13.85 -6.26
C HIS A 279 24.19 12.91 -6.17
N THR A 280 24.25 12.08 -5.14
CA THR A 280 25.40 11.19 -4.93
C THR A 280 25.16 9.77 -5.48
N GLU A 281 26.26 9.08 -5.80
CA GLU A 281 26.23 7.65 -6.13
C GLU A 281 25.62 6.80 -5.00
N ALA A 282 25.78 7.22 -3.76
CA ALA A 282 25.18 6.55 -2.60
C ALA A 282 23.64 6.57 -2.66
N TYR A 283 23.06 7.69 -3.03
CA TYR A 283 21.60 7.80 -3.22
C TYR A 283 21.12 6.90 -4.37
N LEU A 284 21.79 6.96 -5.52
CA LEU A 284 21.45 6.15 -6.69
C LEU A 284 21.60 4.64 -6.43
N ALA A 285 22.57 4.24 -5.63
CA ALA A 285 22.84 2.86 -5.29
C ALA A 285 21.76 2.23 -4.40
N VAL A 286 20.96 3.03 -3.66
CA VAL A 286 19.92 2.49 -2.77
C VAL A 286 18.91 1.64 -3.54
N ALA A 287 18.41 2.11 -4.68
CA ALA A 287 17.46 1.36 -5.53
C ALA A 287 18.02 0.00 -5.97
N ALA A 288 19.27 -0.01 -6.45
CA ALA A 288 19.90 -1.23 -6.90
C ALA A 288 20.15 -2.23 -5.76
N ASN A 289 20.53 -1.75 -4.58
CA ASN A 289 20.74 -2.57 -3.38
C ASN A 289 19.42 -3.19 -2.90
N MET A 290 18.33 -2.41 -2.90
CA MET A 290 17.00 -2.90 -2.56
C MET A 290 16.51 -3.96 -3.55
N ALA A 291 16.65 -3.70 -4.85
CA ALA A 291 16.27 -4.65 -5.88
C ALA A 291 17.06 -5.97 -5.74
N LYS A 292 18.36 -5.90 -5.44
CA LYS A 292 19.18 -7.09 -5.20
C LYS A 292 18.72 -7.88 -3.98
N PHE A 293 18.47 -7.19 -2.85
CA PHE A 293 17.98 -7.81 -1.63
C PHE A 293 16.66 -8.55 -1.87
N HIS A 294 15.70 -7.89 -2.53
CA HIS A 294 14.40 -8.50 -2.82
C HIS A 294 14.48 -9.59 -3.91
N ALA A 295 15.43 -9.51 -4.83
CA ALA A 295 15.67 -10.59 -5.79
C ALA A 295 16.10 -11.89 -5.08
N GLU A 296 16.95 -11.79 -4.05
CA GLU A 296 17.33 -12.94 -3.22
C GLU A 296 16.13 -13.54 -2.48
N LYS A 297 15.22 -12.68 -1.96
CA LYS A 297 13.96 -13.13 -1.33
C LYS A 297 12.99 -13.74 -2.35
N ARG A 298 12.85 -13.12 -3.53
CA ARG A 298 12.05 -13.66 -4.64
C ARG A 298 12.53 -15.07 -5.02
N ASP A 299 13.83 -15.30 -5.12
CA ASP A 299 14.37 -16.59 -5.50
C ASP A 299 14.08 -17.70 -4.47
N ILE A 300 13.87 -17.32 -3.21
CA ILE A 300 13.44 -18.23 -2.14
C ILE A 300 11.93 -18.50 -2.20
N TYR A 301 11.10 -17.45 -2.24
CA TYR A 301 9.65 -17.52 -1.99
C TYR A 301 8.79 -17.56 -3.25
N CYS A 302 9.36 -17.15 -4.42
CA CYS A 302 8.72 -17.16 -5.73
C CYS A 302 9.73 -17.50 -6.82
N PRO A 303 10.38 -18.69 -6.76
CA PRO A 303 11.49 -19.05 -7.65
C PRO A 303 11.06 -19.03 -9.11
N GLY A 304 11.77 -18.23 -9.93
CA GLY A 304 11.48 -18.04 -11.35
C GLY A 304 10.29 -17.13 -11.66
N GLY A 305 9.60 -16.59 -10.62
CA GLY A 305 8.52 -15.64 -10.78
C GLY A 305 9.00 -14.22 -11.10
N GLU A 306 8.07 -13.39 -11.53
CA GLU A 306 8.29 -11.95 -11.69
C GLU A 306 8.52 -11.27 -10.34
N MET A 307 9.21 -10.13 -10.37
CA MET A 307 9.39 -9.27 -9.21
C MET A 307 8.86 -7.86 -9.52
N TRP A 308 7.89 -7.41 -8.75
CA TRP A 308 7.24 -6.11 -8.94
C TRP A 308 7.57 -5.16 -7.80
N VAL A 309 7.83 -3.89 -8.14
CA VAL A 309 7.78 -2.78 -7.18
C VAL A 309 6.37 -2.24 -7.22
N THR A 310 5.56 -2.61 -6.25
CA THR A 310 4.14 -2.27 -6.25
C THR A 310 3.85 -0.91 -5.63
N GLU A 311 4.82 -0.34 -4.92
CA GLU A 311 4.78 1.04 -4.44
C GLU A 311 6.20 1.61 -4.36
N SER A 312 6.39 2.81 -4.88
CA SER A 312 7.70 3.47 -4.90
C SER A 312 7.58 4.98 -5.01
N GLY A 313 8.56 5.68 -4.47
CA GLY A 313 8.74 7.12 -4.58
C GLY A 313 10.11 7.55 -4.09
N ASP A 314 10.42 8.85 -4.29
CA ASP A 314 11.68 9.41 -3.82
C ASP A 314 11.73 9.46 -2.29
N ALA A 315 10.59 9.72 -1.66
CA ALA A 315 10.49 9.84 -0.21
C ALA A 315 9.14 9.33 0.30
N GLY A 316 9.17 8.55 1.36
CA GLY A 316 7.99 8.08 2.08
C GLY A 316 7.49 9.09 3.11
N GLY A 317 6.17 9.14 3.35
CA GLY A 317 5.50 9.92 4.38
C GLY A 317 5.03 11.31 4.01
#